data_710b57a017016c0926a5dc07f7daee11
#
_entry.id   710b57a017016c0926a5dc07f7daee11
#
_cell.length_a   1.000
_cell.length_b   1.000
_cell.length_c   1.000
_cell.angle_alpha   90.00
_cell.angle_beta   90.00
_cell.angle_gamma   90.00
#
_symmetry.space_group_name_H-M   'P 1'
#
loop_
_entity.id
_entity.type
_entity.pdbx_description
1 polymer ?
#
loop_
_entity_poly.entity_id
_entity_poly.type
_entity_poly.pdbx_seq_one_letter_code
_entity_poly.pdbx_strand_id
1 'polypeptide(L)'
;MGKFLTDSAVTKQINKKGMYKVLGNELYKDDDGTIYYVWRNFQSDNFTWINSSDWDIRCSHGHDVGCKYHEVVVVKLTEEQLRRCRYLVVKNDEVICLDLPPKFLEVRKVSKFFINNLFYRMLKSADCPKTPKHVQLGYRAGVALNIGWLWSGKIKIDLNRLYDEEWNSLNKEPKEKKKKCKQ
;
A
#
# COMPACT_ATOMS: atom_id res chain seq x y z
N MET A 1 13.86 -9.36 -10.57
CA MET A 1 13.63 -9.15 -9.13
C MET A 1 12.72 -7.94 -8.98
N GLY A 2 11.62 -8.10 -8.26
CA GLY A 2 10.63 -7.04 -8.09
C GLY A 2 11.20 -5.78 -7.45
N LYS A 3 10.54 -4.65 -7.63
CA LYS A 3 10.94 -3.35 -7.07
C LYS A 3 9.73 -2.49 -6.73
N PHE A 4 9.86 -1.63 -5.74
CA PHE A 4 8.92 -0.54 -5.55
C PHE A 4 9.17 0.56 -6.58
N LEU A 5 8.10 1.10 -7.16
CA LEU A 5 8.17 2.22 -8.10
C LEU A 5 7.98 3.58 -7.39
N THR A 6 7.65 3.55 -6.10
CA THR A 6 7.50 4.72 -5.23
C THR A 6 8.50 4.64 -4.09
N ASP A 7 9.22 5.73 -3.80
CA ASP A 7 10.44 5.71 -2.99
C ASP A 7 10.20 5.50 -1.50
N SER A 8 9.15 6.03 -0.92
CA SER A 8 8.93 5.91 0.52
C SER A 8 7.49 5.62 0.89
N ALA A 9 7.32 4.83 1.95
CA ALA A 9 6.04 4.72 2.63
C ALA A 9 5.84 5.95 3.50
N VAL A 10 4.91 6.81 3.12
CA VAL A 10 4.50 7.90 3.99
C VAL A 10 3.25 7.46 4.74
N THR A 11 3.38 7.27 6.05
CA THR A 11 2.30 6.82 6.92
C THR A 11 2.08 7.77 8.09
N LYS A 12 0.86 7.78 8.62
CA LYS A 12 0.50 8.51 9.84
C LYS A 12 -0.20 7.56 10.80
N GLN A 13 0.30 7.45 12.01
CA GLN A 13 -0.40 6.74 13.06
C GLN A 13 -1.71 7.46 13.40
N ILE A 14 -2.83 6.73 13.39
CA ILE A 14 -4.18 7.29 13.62
C ILE A 14 -4.74 6.95 15.00
N ASN A 15 -4.19 5.97 15.69
CA ASN A 15 -4.61 5.66 17.05
C ASN A 15 -3.48 5.03 17.88
N LYS A 16 -3.69 4.97 19.22
CA LYS A 16 -2.74 4.38 20.17
C LYS A 16 -2.57 2.86 20.02
N LYS A 17 -3.42 2.20 19.21
CA LYS A 17 -3.40 0.74 18.98
C LYS A 17 -2.50 0.34 17.81
N GLY A 18 -1.71 1.27 17.27
CA GLY A 18 -0.78 0.97 16.19
C GLY A 18 -1.42 0.89 14.80
N MET A 19 -2.61 1.45 14.61
CA MET A 19 -3.18 1.62 13.27
C MET A 19 -2.51 2.79 12.56
N TYR A 20 -2.15 2.59 11.30
CA TYR A 20 -1.52 3.57 10.44
C TYR A 20 -2.38 3.82 9.21
N LYS A 21 -2.27 5.02 8.68
CA LYS A 21 -2.90 5.45 7.43
C LYS A 21 -1.82 5.72 6.41
N VAL A 22 -1.91 5.10 5.25
CA VAL A 22 -1.05 5.37 4.09
C VAL A 22 -1.36 6.76 3.55
N LEU A 23 -0.37 7.62 3.42
CA LEU A 23 -0.56 9.01 2.98
C LEU A 23 -0.27 9.23 1.49
N GLY A 24 0.46 8.31 0.85
CA GLY A 24 0.76 8.33 -0.58
C GLY A 24 0.38 7.01 -1.23
N ASN A 25 0.14 7.01 -2.53
CA ASN A 25 -0.09 5.78 -3.27
C ASN A 25 1.21 4.99 -3.39
N GLU A 26 1.17 3.68 -3.22
CA GLU A 26 2.32 2.81 -3.32
C GLU A 26 2.18 1.88 -4.52
N LEU A 27 3.26 1.71 -5.27
CA LEU A 27 3.35 0.83 -6.42
C LEU A 27 4.49 -0.17 -6.21
N TYR A 28 4.18 -1.44 -6.38
CA TYR A 28 5.18 -2.52 -6.43
C TYR A 28 5.09 -3.24 -7.76
N LYS A 29 6.20 -3.29 -8.50
CA LYS A 29 6.33 -4.07 -9.72
C LYS A 29 6.97 -5.41 -9.38
N ASP A 30 6.26 -6.49 -9.68
CA ASP A 30 6.74 -7.86 -9.48
C ASP A 30 7.64 -8.33 -10.62
N ASP A 31 8.23 -9.51 -10.51
CA ASP A 31 9.17 -10.09 -11.48
C ASP A 31 8.52 -10.37 -12.83
N ASP A 32 7.23 -10.68 -12.83
CA ASP A 32 6.42 -10.93 -14.04
C ASP A 32 5.95 -9.63 -14.73
N GLY A 33 6.33 -8.47 -14.19
CA GLY A 33 5.92 -7.17 -14.70
C GLY A 33 4.59 -6.65 -14.17
N THR A 34 3.85 -7.45 -13.39
CA THR A 34 2.60 -7.02 -12.75
C THR A 34 2.88 -5.90 -11.76
N ILE A 35 2.10 -4.82 -11.82
CA ILE A 35 2.22 -3.68 -10.92
C ILE A 35 1.04 -3.70 -9.95
N TYR A 36 1.33 -3.88 -8.67
CA TYR A 36 0.36 -3.84 -7.58
C TYR A 36 0.25 -2.42 -7.04
N TYR A 37 -0.96 -2.04 -6.64
CA TYR A 37 -1.31 -0.71 -6.20
C TYR A 37 -1.92 -0.75 -4.81
N VAL A 38 -1.36 0.03 -3.88
CA VAL A 38 -1.95 0.35 -2.58
C VAL A 38 -2.32 1.82 -2.59
N TRP A 39 -3.58 2.11 -2.36
CA TRP A 39 -4.10 3.47 -2.44
C TRP A 39 -3.86 4.26 -1.16
N ARG A 40 -3.74 5.56 -1.32
CA ARG A 40 -3.70 6.51 -0.22
C ARG A 40 -4.96 6.35 0.65
N ASN A 41 -4.84 6.65 1.92
CA ASN A 41 -5.86 6.48 2.94
C ASN A 41 -6.18 5.02 3.32
N PHE A 42 -5.50 4.02 2.74
CA PHE A 42 -5.59 2.66 3.25
C PHE A 42 -5.13 2.61 4.70
N GLN A 43 -5.84 1.83 5.53
CA GLN A 43 -5.52 1.66 6.94
C GLN A 43 -4.95 0.26 7.15
N SER A 44 -3.73 0.22 7.69
CA SER A 44 -2.96 -0.97 7.99
C SER A 44 -2.59 -1.00 9.47
N ASP A 45 -2.46 -2.18 10.04
CA ASP A 45 -1.99 -2.36 11.41
C ASP A 45 -0.46 -2.56 11.51
N ASN A 46 0.24 -2.48 10.38
CA ASN A 46 1.70 -2.50 10.28
C ASN A 46 2.37 -3.52 11.22
N PHE A 47 2.13 -4.81 11.01
CA PHE A 47 2.76 -5.86 11.81
C PHE A 47 2.67 -5.64 13.33
N THR A 48 1.55 -5.99 13.92
CA THR A 48 1.27 -5.88 15.35
C THR A 48 2.30 -6.58 16.25
N TRP A 49 3.21 -7.38 15.70
CA TRP A 49 4.06 -8.31 16.45
C TRP A 49 5.57 -8.09 16.30
N ILE A 50 6.02 -7.26 15.36
CA ILE A 50 7.44 -7.09 15.06
C ILE A 50 7.73 -5.60 14.85
N ASN A 51 8.75 -5.05 15.51
CA ASN A 51 9.27 -3.71 15.22
C ASN A 51 9.73 -3.68 13.76
N SER A 52 8.91 -3.12 12.88
CA SER A 52 9.24 -2.94 11.48
C SER A 52 10.14 -1.70 11.33
N SER A 53 11.19 -1.83 10.56
CA SER A 53 11.89 -0.69 9.99
C SER A 53 11.02 -0.03 8.91
N ASP A 54 11.22 1.25 8.63
CA ASP A 54 10.35 2.03 7.72
C ASP A 54 10.18 1.40 6.33
N TRP A 55 11.14 0.63 5.85
CA TRP A 55 11.11 -0.05 4.55
C TRP A 55 10.26 -1.33 4.52
N ASP A 56 10.02 -1.98 5.66
CA ASP A 56 9.14 -3.17 5.75
C ASP A 56 7.66 -2.79 5.68
N ILE A 57 7.33 -1.55 6.00
CA ILE A 57 5.97 -1.02 6.05
C ILE A 57 5.25 -1.16 4.71
N ARG A 58 5.91 -0.86 3.58
CA ARG A 58 5.30 -1.00 2.24
C ARG A 58 4.90 -2.44 1.93
N CYS A 59 5.71 -3.40 2.34
CA CYS A 59 5.41 -4.82 2.17
C CYS A 59 4.16 -5.22 2.97
N SER A 60 4.01 -4.68 4.20
CA SER A 60 2.84 -4.95 5.02
C SER A 60 1.57 -4.37 4.43
N HIS A 61 1.62 -3.18 3.86
CA HIS A 61 0.45 -2.55 3.25
C HIS A 61 -0.13 -3.42 2.12
N GLY A 62 0.71 -3.90 1.19
CA GLY A 62 0.29 -4.80 0.13
C GLY A 62 -0.28 -6.12 0.65
N HIS A 63 0.33 -6.69 1.69
CA HIS A 63 -0.16 -7.89 2.35
C HIS A 63 -1.52 -7.66 3.04
N ASP A 64 -1.66 -6.56 3.77
CA ASP A 64 -2.88 -6.23 4.51
C ASP A 64 -4.07 -5.97 3.58
N VAL A 65 -3.84 -5.34 2.41
CA VAL A 65 -4.88 -5.22 1.37
C VAL A 65 -5.38 -6.60 0.99
N GLY A 66 -4.48 -7.51 0.61
CA GLY A 66 -4.83 -8.86 0.22
C GLY A 66 -5.54 -9.65 1.32
N CYS A 67 -5.08 -9.52 2.56
CA CYS A 67 -5.70 -10.18 3.72
C CYS A 67 -7.08 -9.63 4.04
N LYS A 68 -7.26 -8.31 3.97
CA LYS A 68 -8.50 -7.65 4.34
C LYS A 68 -9.63 -7.89 3.34
N TYR A 69 -9.32 -7.87 2.06
CA TYR A 69 -10.32 -7.91 0.99
C TYR A 69 -10.37 -9.25 0.25
N HIS A 70 -9.38 -10.14 0.38
CA HIS A 70 -9.12 -11.30 -0.49
C HIS A 70 -9.01 -10.88 -1.96
N GLU A 71 -8.58 -9.66 -2.17
CA GLU A 71 -8.42 -9.00 -3.47
C GLU A 71 -7.17 -8.12 -3.42
N VAL A 72 -6.59 -7.89 -4.59
CA VAL A 72 -5.51 -6.91 -4.80
C VAL A 72 -5.89 -6.00 -5.94
N VAL A 73 -5.32 -4.80 -5.96
CA VAL A 73 -5.46 -3.88 -7.09
C VAL A 73 -4.22 -3.96 -7.95
N VAL A 74 -4.43 -4.14 -9.25
CA VAL A 74 -3.36 -4.23 -10.25
C VAL A 74 -3.51 -3.08 -11.23
N VAL A 75 -2.38 -2.48 -11.61
CA VAL A 75 -2.32 -1.44 -12.63
C VAL A 75 -2.26 -2.09 -14.01
N LYS A 76 -3.15 -1.68 -14.92
CA LYS A 76 -3.21 -2.16 -16.32
C LYS A 76 -2.17 -1.52 -17.23
N LEU A 77 -1.46 -0.49 -16.75
CA LEU A 77 -0.41 0.20 -17.47
C LEU A 77 0.95 -0.42 -17.17
N THR A 78 1.84 -0.41 -18.16
CA THR A 78 3.26 -0.72 -17.95
C THR A 78 3.96 0.44 -17.22
N GLU A 79 5.13 0.19 -16.64
CA GLU A 79 5.94 1.24 -16.01
C GLU A 79 6.23 2.39 -16.97
N GLU A 80 6.54 2.07 -18.24
CA GLU A 80 6.79 3.07 -19.27
C GLU A 80 5.54 3.92 -19.56
N GLN A 81 4.37 3.30 -19.67
CA GLN A 81 3.10 4.01 -19.84
C GLN A 81 2.78 4.91 -18.63
N LEU A 82 3.02 4.43 -17.40
CA LEU A 82 2.87 5.23 -16.19
C LEU A 82 3.72 6.49 -16.23
N ARG A 83 5.00 6.37 -16.63
CA ARG A 83 5.93 7.50 -16.74
C ARG A 83 5.47 8.49 -17.82
N ARG A 84 5.06 8.00 -18.98
CA ARG A 84 4.56 8.83 -20.11
C ARG A 84 3.26 9.54 -19.76
N CYS A 85 2.37 8.89 -19.04
CA CYS A 85 1.09 9.46 -18.61
C CYS A 85 1.22 10.42 -17.41
N ARG A 86 2.45 10.68 -16.92
CA ARG A 86 2.74 11.53 -15.77
C ARG A 86 2.07 11.08 -14.46
N TYR A 87 1.74 9.79 -14.34
CA TYR A 87 1.24 9.24 -13.08
C TYR A 87 2.38 8.91 -12.10
N LEU A 88 3.60 8.78 -12.59
CA LEU A 88 4.82 8.78 -11.80
C LEU A 88 5.56 10.09 -12.04
N VAL A 89 5.70 10.89 -11.00
CA VAL A 89 6.36 12.20 -11.05
C VAL A 89 7.55 12.16 -10.10
N VAL A 90 8.71 12.61 -10.56
CA VAL A 90 9.87 12.84 -9.71
C VAL A 90 9.80 14.27 -9.18
N LYS A 91 9.78 14.42 -7.86
CA LYS A 91 9.80 15.71 -7.18
C LYS A 91 10.79 15.63 -6.02
N ASN A 92 11.79 16.51 -5.99
CA ASN A 92 12.86 16.51 -4.98
C ASN A 92 13.54 15.14 -4.84
N ASP A 93 13.86 14.50 -5.98
CA ASP A 93 14.44 13.16 -6.07
C ASP A 93 13.55 12.00 -5.57
N GLU A 94 12.32 12.28 -5.18
CA GLU A 94 11.32 11.26 -4.80
C GLU A 94 10.37 10.94 -5.96
N VAL A 95 10.09 9.67 -6.16
CA VAL A 95 9.05 9.21 -7.10
C VAL A 95 7.69 9.26 -6.40
N ILE A 96 6.82 10.12 -6.92
CA ILE A 96 5.46 10.29 -6.41
C ILE A 96 4.51 9.59 -7.38
N CYS A 97 3.69 8.67 -6.86
CA CYS A 97 2.58 8.12 -7.62
C CYS A 97 1.36 9.04 -7.44
N LEU A 98 0.89 9.60 -8.56
CA LEU A 98 -0.37 10.33 -8.59
C LEU A 98 -1.55 9.36 -8.56
N ASP A 99 -2.74 9.90 -8.24
CA ASP A 99 -3.97 9.11 -8.19
C ASP A 99 -4.28 8.52 -9.57
N LEU A 100 -4.42 7.20 -9.63
CA LEU A 100 -4.70 6.48 -10.87
C LEU A 100 -6.21 6.37 -11.08
N PRO A 101 -6.76 6.88 -12.21
CA PRO A 101 -8.16 6.70 -12.53
C PRO A 101 -8.58 5.22 -12.57
N PRO A 102 -9.81 4.87 -12.13
CA PRO A 102 -10.31 3.49 -12.08
C PRO A 102 -10.15 2.70 -13.38
N LYS A 103 -10.24 3.36 -14.54
CA LYS A 103 -10.05 2.74 -15.86
C LYS A 103 -8.69 2.07 -16.06
N PHE A 104 -7.66 2.50 -15.32
CA PHE A 104 -6.32 1.92 -15.37
C PHE A 104 -6.05 0.89 -14.28
N LEU A 105 -7.04 0.62 -13.46
CA LEU A 105 -6.96 -0.32 -12.35
C LEU A 105 -7.84 -1.55 -12.62
N GLU A 106 -7.46 -2.65 -12.02
CA GLU A 106 -8.18 -3.93 -12.04
C GLU A 106 -8.13 -4.56 -10.66
N VAL A 107 -9.27 -5.04 -10.19
CA VAL A 107 -9.34 -5.81 -8.94
C VAL A 107 -9.22 -7.29 -9.28
N ARG A 108 -8.27 -7.99 -8.66
CA ARG A 108 -8.06 -9.43 -8.81
C ARG A 108 -8.25 -10.15 -7.49
N LYS A 109 -9.06 -11.22 -7.51
CA LYS A 109 -9.19 -12.12 -6.37
C LYS A 109 -7.88 -12.86 -6.14
N VAL A 110 -7.51 -13.05 -4.87
CA VAL A 110 -6.29 -13.74 -4.48
C VAL A 110 -6.55 -14.77 -3.39
N SER A 111 -5.72 -15.81 -3.37
CA SER A 111 -5.69 -16.79 -2.27
C SER A 111 -4.73 -16.33 -1.17
N LYS A 112 -4.90 -16.87 0.03
CA LYS A 112 -3.95 -16.65 1.15
C LYS A 112 -2.52 -17.03 0.75
N PHE A 113 -2.36 -18.14 0.04
CA PHE A 113 -1.06 -18.59 -0.44
C PHE A 113 -0.43 -17.59 -1.38
N PHE A 114 -1.21 -17.03 -2.32
CA PHE A 114 -0.73 -16.02 -3.25
C PHE A 114 -0.25 -14.77 -2.52
N ILE A 115 -1.06 -14.22 -1.60
CA ILE A 115 -0.73 -12.97 -0.93
C ILE A 115 0.49 -13.11 0.00
N ASN A 116 0.63 -14.26 0.66
CA ASN A 116 1.81 -14.55 1.48
C ASN A 116 3.08 -14.66 0.62
N ASN A 117 3.00 -15.25 -0.57
CA ASN A 117 4.13 -15.31 -1.49
C ASN A 117 4.46 -13.93 -2.10
N LEU A 118 3.45 -13.13 -2.44
CA LEU A 118 3.64 -11.76 -2.89
C LEU A 118 4.37 -10.93 -1.83
N PHE A 119 3.91 -10.99 -0.59
CA PHE A 119 4.58 -10.36 0.54
C PHE A 119 6.06 -10.75 0.64
N TYR A 120 6.36 -12.05 0.54
CA TYR A 120 7.73 -12.54 0.60
C TYR A 120 8.59 -12.05 -0.57
N ARG A 121 8.02 -11.90 -1.77
CA ARG A 121 8.72 -11.29 -2.92
C ARG A 121 8.98 -9.81 -2.68
N MET A 122 8.03 -9.07 -2.09
CA MET A 122 8.21 -7.67 -1.70
C MET A 122 9.36 -7.50 -0.70
N LEU A 123 9.46 -8.36 0.32
CA LEU A 123 10.57 -8.33 1.29
C LEU A 123 11.95 -8.59 0.66
N LYS A 124 11.99 -9.25 -0.49
CA LYS A 124 13.21 -9.54 -1.24
C LYS A 124 13.48 -8.53 -2.34
N SER A 125 12.63 -7.52 -2.52
CA SER A 125 12.78 -6.56 -3.60
C SER A 125 14.14 -5.84 -3.53
N ALA A 126 14.61 -5.36 -4.68
CA ALA A 126 15.92 -4.70 -4.80
C ALA A 126 16.01 -3.43 -3.96
N ASP A 127 14.88 -2.77 -3.75
CA ASP A 127 14.79 -1.47 -3.06
C ASP A 127 14.61 -1.61 -1.54
N CYS A 128 14.32 -2.82 -1.06
CA CYS A 128 14.31 -3.09 0.37
C CYS A 128 15.75 -3.36 0.82
N PRO A 129 16.26 -2.67 1.85
CA PRO A 129 17.51 -3.04 2.49
C PRO A 129 17.47 -4.53 2.82
N LYS A 130 18.60 -5.21 2.71
CA LYS A 130 18.67 -6.68 2.93
C LYS A 130 18.15 -7.05 4.31
N THR A 131 16.87 -7.40 4.37
CA THR A 131 16.27 -7.93 5.59
C THR A 131 17.04 -9.18 6.00
N PRO A 132 17.54 -9.30 7.24
CA PRO A 132 18.23 -10.50 7.70
C PRO A 132 17.35 -11.74 7.49
N LYS A 133 17.96 -12.86 7.07
CA LYS A 133 17.22 -14.09 6.72
C LYS A 133 16.32 -14.61 7.86
N HIS A 134 16.76 -14.49 9.11
CA HIS A 134 15.97 -14.88 10.27
C HIS A 134 14.72 -14.01 10.44
N VAL A 135 14.79 -12.73 10.13
CA VAL A 135 13.64 -11.81 10.14
C VAL A 135 12.67 -12.15 9.01
N GLN A 136 13.18 -12.40 7.78
CA GLN A 136 12.34 -12.86 6.67
C GLN A 136 11.61 -14.17 7.00
N LEU A 137 12.29 -15.10 7.67
CA LEU A 137 11.68 -16.37 8.10
C LEU A 137 10.61 -16.14 9.17
N GLY A 138 10.87 -15.25 10.13
CA GLY A 138 9.90 -14.84 11.15
C GLY A 138 8.64 -14.23 10.54
N TYR A 139 8.78 -13.32 9.58
CA TYR A 139 7.65 -12.76 8.84
C TYR A 139 6.88 -13.83 8.07
N ARG A 140 7.58 -14.73 7.37
CA ARG A 140 6.95 -15.83 6.63
C ARG A 140 6.12 -16.74 7.55
N ALA A 141 6.65 -17.08 8.70
CA ALA A 141 5.94 -17.88 9.71
C ALA A 141 4.72 -17.12 10.26
N GLY A 142 4.88 -15.84 10.62
CA GLY A 142 3.81 -15.01 11.14
C GLY A 142 2.63 -14.89 10.18
N VAL A 143 2.88 -14.60 8.90
CA VAL A 143 1.79 -14.48 7.91
C VAL A 143 1.16 -15.84 7.56
N ALA A 144 1.93 -16.94 7.61
CA ALA A 144 1.39 -18.28 7.41
C ALA A 144 0.39 -18.66 8.50
N LEU A 145 0.65 -18.27 9.74
CA LEU A 145 -0.20 -18.51 10.91
C LEU A 145 -1.38 -17.54 11.03
N ASN A 146 -1.45 -16.50 10.17
CA ASN A 146 -2.52 -15.50 10.23
C ASN A 146 -3.90 -16.14 10.02
N ILE A 147 -4.60 -16.41 11.13
CA ILE A 147 -5.98 -16.93 11.14
C ILE A 147 -7.02 -15.85 10.79
N GLY A 148 -6.63 -14.58 10.84
CA GLY A 148 -7.49 -13.44 10.49
C GLY A 148 -8.03 -13.53 9.05
N TRP A 149 -7.36 -14.26 8.15
CA TRP A 149 -7.85 -14.56 6.81
C TRP A 149 -9.25 -15.16 6.80
N LEU A 150 -9.58 -16.06 7.74
CA LEU A 150 -10.87 -16.73 7.78
C LEU A 150 -12.05 -15.79 8.07
N TRP A 151 -11.77 -14.65 8.70
CA TRP A 151 -12.77 -13.66 9.12
C TRP A 151 -12.83 -12.44 8.22
N SER A 152 -11.92 -12.33 7.26
CA SER A 152 -11.77 -11.22 6.33
C SER A 152 -12.42 -11.49 4.96
N GLY A 153 -12.23 -10.62 3.98
CA GLY A 153 -12.75 -10.80 2.61
C GLY A 153 -14.24 -10.57 2.43
N LYS A 154 -14.94 -10.09 3.46
CA LYS A 154 -16.39 -9.78 3.41
C LYS A 154 -16.69 -8.49 2.65
N ILE A 155 -15.76 -7.56 2.67
CA ILE A 155 -15.85 -6.27 1.97
C ILE A 155 -15.07 -6.40 0.67
N LYS A 156 -15.63 -5.87 -0.43
CA LYS A 156 -14.99 -5.87 -1.75
C LYS A 156 -14.38 -4.50 -2.05
N ILE A 157 -13.32 -4.51 -2.84
CA ILE A 157 -12.68 -3.28 -3.30
C ILE A 157 -13.58 -2.64 -4.37
N ASP A 158 -14.03 -1.41 -4.10
CA ASP A 158 -14.74 -0.57 -5.06
C ASP A 158 -13.80 0.54 -5.52
N LEU A 159 -13.29 0.41 -6.75
CA LEU A 159 -12.33 1.36 -7.32
C LEU A 159 -12.90 2.77 -7.49
N ASN A 160 -14.19 2.91 -7.82
CA ASN A 160 -14.80 4.22 -8.00
C ASN A 160 -14.89 4.94 -6.64
N ARG A 161 -15.35 4.22 -5.62
CA ARG A 161 -15.41 4.78 -4.27
C ARG A 161 -14.03 5.18 -3.74
N LEU A 162 -13.01 4.36 -3.98
CA LEU A 162 -11.64 4.69 -3.57
C LEU A 162 -11.15 5.97 -4.25
N TYR A 163 -11.41 6.11 -5.55
CA TYR A 163 -11.03 7.30 -6.31
C TYR A 163 -11.76 8.55 -5.81
N ASP A 164 -13.06 8.46 -5.55
CA ASP A 164 -13.86 9.57 -5.02
C ASP A 164 -13.43 10.00 -3.62
N GLU A 165 -13.15 9.05 -2.74
CA GLU A 165 -12.63 9.33 -1.38
C GLU A 165 -11.25 10.00 -1.45
N GLU A 166 -10.42 9.59 -2.37
CA GLU A 166 -9.10 10.14 -2.63
C GLU A 166 -9.18 11.58 -3.14
N TRP A 167 -9.99 11.81 -4.18
CA TRP A 167 -10.24 13.15 -4.75
C TRP A 167 -10.82 14.12 -3.74
N ASN A 168 -11.83 13.70 -3.00
CA ASN A 168 -12.46 14.52 -1.97
C ASN A 168 -11.53 14.83 -0.80
N SER A 169 -10.55 13.98 -0.51
CA SER A 169 -9.55 14.23 0.54
C SER A 169 -8.54 15.31 0.15
N LEU A 170 -8.25 15.46 -1.14
CA LEU A 170 -7.34 16.47 -1.69
C LEU A 170 -7.97 17.85 -1.76
N ASN A 171 -9.26 17.88 -2.10
CA ASN A 171 -10.00 19.13 -2.35
C ASN A 171 -10.69 19.68 -1.08
N LYS A 172 -10.57 19.03 0.06
CA LYS A 172 -11.00 19.63 1.33
C LYS A 172 -9.99 20.70 1.71
N GLU A 173 -10.35 21.96 1.41
CA GLU A 173 -9.66 23.13 1.97
C GLU A 173 -9.49 22.95 3.48
N PRO A 174 -8.31 23.29 4.03
CA PRO A 174 -8.13 23.29 5.47
C PRO A 174 -9.19 24.23 6.06
N LYS A 175 -10.13 23.68 6.82
CA LYS A 175 -11.09 24.51 7.57
C LYS A 175 -10.28 25.50 8.39
N GLU A 176 -10.26 26.75 7.99
CA GLU A 176 -9.71 27.84 8.80
C GLU A 176 -10.32 27.72 10.20
N LYS A 177 -9.48 27.45 11.17
CA LYS A 177 -9.87 27.57 12.56
C LYS A 177 -10.14 29.05 12.81
N LYS A 178 -11.39 29.47 12.69
CA LYS A 178 -11.83 30.78 13.18
C LYS A 178 -11.45 30.84 14.65
N LYS A 179 -10.30 31.46 14.95
CA LYS A 179 -9.96 31.89 16.30
C LYS A 179 -11.06 32.87 16.71
N LYS A 180 -11.98 32.44 17.56
CA LYS A 180 -12.83 33.39 18.29
C LYS A 180 -11.89 34.22 19.14
N CYS A 181 -11.57 35.44 18.70
CA CYS A 181 -11.10 36.49 19.59
C CYS A 181 -12.20 36.74 20.63
N LYS A 182 -11.96 36.33 21.86
CA LYS A 182 -12.74 36.81 22.98
C LYS A 182 -12.25 38.26 23.23
N GLN A 183 -13.13 39.22 23.01
CA GLN A 183 -13.07 40.52 23.57
C GLN A 183 -13.37 40.44 25.08
#